data_34a02668f3249f52c32f716d10cbacc6
#
_entry.id   34a02668f3249f52c32f716d10cbacc6
#
_cell.length_a   1.000
_cell.length_b   1.000
_cell.length_c   1.000
_cell.angle_alpha   90.00
_cell.angle_beta   90.00
_cell.angle_gamma   90.00
#
_symmetry.space_group_name_H-M   'P 1'
#
loop_
_entity.id
_entity.type
_entity.pdbx_description
1 polymer ?
#
loop_
_entity_poly.entity_id
_entity_poly.type
_entity_poly.pdbx_seq_one_letter_code
_entity_poly.pdbx_strand_id
1 'polypeptide(L)'
;MLPVIEVSGSALFGGSIMEEQKIFEKRWQLASSEQRARYNNLMSSYPTINWTYKEKKYLLWLCQLDIDTFETFEVILDKIKQS
;
A
#
# COMPACT_ATOMS: atom_id res chain seq x y z
N MET A 1 15.56 17.20 10.19
CA MET A 1 14.87 17.18 10.09
C MET A 1 14.26 17.24 9.96
N LEU A 2 13.94 17.21 9.61
CA LEU A 2 13.04 17.27 9.36
C LEU A 2 12.48 17.56 9.11
N PRO A 3 12.37 17.66 8.86
CA PRO A 3 11.59 17.96 8.47
C PRO A 3 11.17 18.36 8.05
N VAL A 4 11.15 18.53 7.82
CA VAL A 4 10.57 18.91 7.43
C VAL A 4 10.51 19.05 6.77
N ILE A 5 10.71 18.99 6.47
CA ILE A 5 10.44 19.04 5.94
C ILE A 5 10.17 18.98 5.41
N GLU A 6 10.19 18.94 5.21
CA GLU A 6 9.60 18.82 4.85
C GLU A 6 9.16 19.26 4.59
N VAL A 7 9.13 19.71 4.30
CA VAL A 7 8.48 20.11 4.08
C VAL A 7 8.35 20.44 3.57
N SER A 8 8.51 20.14 3.46
CA SER A 8 8.46 20.50 2.72
C SER A 8 7.57 20.86 2.16
N GLY A 9 7.43 21.26 1.81
CA GLY A 9 6.48 22.11 1.13
C GLY A 9 5.14 21.47 1.01
N SER A 10 4.11 22.19 1.43
CA SER A 10 2.78 21.65 1.42
C SER A 10 2.21 21.55 0.00
N ALA A 11 2.59 22.48 -0.87
CA ALA A 11 2.16 22.41 -2.26
C ALA A 11 2.67 21.16 -2.94
N LEU A 12 3.87 20.76 -2.57
CA LEU A 12 4.43 19.52 -3.09
C LEU A 12 3.66 18.30 -2.61
N PHE A 13 3.10 18.39 -1.43
CA PHE A 13 2.31 17.26 -0.90
C PHE A 13 1.12 16.97 -1.78
N GLY A 14 0.40 18.01 -2.21
CA GLY A 14 -0.73 17.82 -3.10
C GLY A 14 -0.31 17.12 -4.39
N GLY A 15 0.76 17.59 -5.00
CA GLY A 15 1.29 16.98 -6.19
C GLY A 15 1.72 15.55 -5.96
N SER A 16 2.41 15.30 -4.84
CA SER A 16 2.88 13.97 -4.50
C SER A 16 1.73 13.00 -4.32
N ILE A 17 0.66 13.43 -3.68
CA ILE A 17 -0.52 12.59 -3.47
C ILE A 17 -1.12 12.19 -4.80
N MET A 18 -1.25 13.12 -5.73
CA MET A 18 -1.80 12.83 -7.05
C MET A 18 -0.91 11.88 -7.83
N GLU A 19 0.40 12.03 -7.72
CA GLU A 19 1.34 11.13 -8.38
C GLU A 19 1.24 9.72 -7.82
N GLU A 20 1.16 9.60 -6.52
CA GLU A 20 1.05 8.29 -5.89
C GLU A 20 -0.24 7.60 -6.27
N GLN A 21 -1.34 8.35 -6.36
CA GLN A 21 -2.60 7.80 -6.82
C GLN A 21 -2.48 7.27 -8.24
N LYS A 22 -1.87 8.02 -9.14
CA LYS A 22 -1.71 7.60 -10.53
C LYS A 22 -0.83 6.36 -10.64
N ILE A 23 0.24 6.30 -9.85
CA ILE A 23 1.11 5.15 -9.85
C ILE A 23 0.36 3.92 -9.35
N PHE A 24 -0.42 4.06 -8.29
CA PHE A 24 -1.22 2.97 -7.77
C PHE A 24 -2.20 2.47 -8.83
N GLU A 25 -2.93 3.37 -9.46
CA GLU A 25 -3.93 3.00 -10.46
C GLU A 25 -3.30 2.28 -11.64
N LYS A 26 -2.13 2.74 -12.07
CA LYS A 26 -1.42 2.08 -13.16
C LYS A 26 -0.98 0.67 -12.78
N ARG A 27 -0.45 0.52 -11.58
CA ARG A 27 -0.02 -0.79 -11.09
C ARG A 27 -1.21 -1.73 -10.91
N TRP A 28 -2.35 -1.18 -10.49
CA TRP A 28 -3.58 -1.95 -10.37
C TRP A 28 -4.01 -2.52 -11.72
N GLN A 29 -3.94 -1.70 -12.76
CA GLN A 29 -4.30 -2.14 -14.10
C GLN A 29 -3.37 -3.23 -14.62
N LEU A 30 -2.11 -3.20 -14.21
CA LEU A 30 -1.12 -4.18 -14.63
C LEU A 30 -1.14 -5.45 -13.78
N ALA A 31 -1.81 -5.41 -12.65
CA ALA A 31 -1.88 -6.56 -11.75
C ALA A 31 -2.79 -7.64 -12.32
N SER A 32 -2.48 -8.90 -12.02
CA SER A 32 -3.33 -10.02 -12.41
C SER A 32 -4.59 -10.05 -11.53
N SER A 33 -5.60 -10.79 -11.98
CA SER A 33 -6.82 -10.94 -11.18
C SER A 33 -6.53 -11.59 -9.83
N GLU A 34 -5.57 -12.51 -9.79
CA GLU A 34 -5.16 -13.15 -8.54
C GLU A 34 -4.52 -12.15 -7.59
N GLN A 35 -3.63 -11.30 -8.11
CA GLN A 35 -2.97 -10.27 -7.30
C GLN A 35 -3.96 -9.26 -6.78
N ARG A 36 -4.95 -8.89 -7.60
CA ARG A 36 -6.02 -7.99 -7.16
C ARG A 36 -6.87 -8.62 -6.06
N ALA A 37 -7.13 -9.91 -6.18
CA ALA A 37 -7.89 -10.62 -5.15
C ALA A 37 -7.13 -10.64 -3.83
N ARG A 38 -5.82 -10.90 -3.88
CA ARG A 38 -4.99 -10.85 -2.67
C ARG A 38 -5.02 -9.47 -2.03
N TYR A 39 -4.92 -8.43 -2.84
CA TYR A 39 -4.97 -7.06 -2.34
C TYR A 39 -6.31 -6.77 -1.69
N ASN A 40 -7.41 -7.15 -2.33
CA ASN A 40 -8.74 -6.91 -1.77
C ASN A 40 -8.93 -7.66 -0.45
N ASN A 41 -8.44 -8.89 -0.37
CA ASN A 41 -8.49 -9.65 0.87
C ASN A 41 -7.69 -8.99 1.98
N LEU A 42 -6.50 -8.49 1.64
CA LEU A 42 -5.65 -7.79 2.60
C LEU A 42 -6.34 -6.54 3.13
N MET A 43 -6.92 -5.75 2.23
CA MET A 43 -7.64 -4.53 2.64
C MET A 43 -8.84 -4.86 3.52
N SER A 44 -9.56 -5.95 3.21
CA SER A 44 -10.71 -6.37 3.99
C SER A 44 -10.34 -6.81 5.39
N SER A 45 -9.12 -7.27 5.58
CA SER A 45 -8.63 -7.68 6.90
C SER A 45 -8.36 -6.49 7.82
N TYR A 46 -8.22 -5.29 7.27
CA TYR A 46 -7.90 -4.09 8.04
C TYR A 46 -8.81 -2.93 7.62
N PRO A 47 -10.13 -3.09 7.80
CA PRO A 47 -11.09 -2.13 7.24
C PRO A 47 -11.09 -0.77 7.94
N THR A 48 -10.53 -0.67 9.14
CA THR A 48 -10.51 0.59 9.88
C THR A 48 -9.26 1.43 9.64
N ILE A 49 -8.28 0.90 8.89
CA ILE A 49 -7.05 1.63 8.63
C ILE A 49 -7.23 2.49 7.39
N ASN A 50 -6.87 3.76 7.52
CA ASN A 50 -6.94 4.71 6.42
C ASN A 50 -5.59 4.77 5.71
N TRP A 51 -5.44 3.93 4.69
CA TRP A 51 -4.19 3.84 3.95
C TRP A 51 -4.02 5.00 2.99
N THR A 52 -2.80 5.56 2.92
CA THR A 52 -2.46 6.53 1.88
C THR A 52 -2.22 5.78 0.56
N TYR A 53 -2.24 6.52 -0.56
CA TYR A 53 -1.95 5.91 -1.86
C TYR A 53 -0.52 5.38 -1.93
N LYS A 54 0.41 6.06 -1.26
CA LYS A 54 1.79 5.56 -1.21
C LYS A 54 1.84 4.21 -0.52
N GLU A 55 1.15 4.09 0.59
CA GLU A 55 1.08 2.82 1.33
C GLU A 55 0.39 1.74 0.51
N LYS A 56 -0.74 2.09 -0.12
CA LYS A 56 -1.47 1.15 -0.97
C LYS A 56 -0.62 0.65 -2.13
N LYS A 57 0.20 1.52 -2.69
CA LYS A 57 1.10 1.17 -3.77
C LYS A 57 2.05 0.04 -3.35
N TYR A 58 2.62 0.16 -2.17
CA TYR A 58 3.54 -0.85 -1.66
C TYR A 58 2.82 -2.11 -1.20
N LEU A 59 1.60 -1.97 -0.68
CA LEU A 59 0.80 -3.14 -0.32
C LEU A 59 0.42 -3.94 -1.57
N LEU A 60 0.13 -3.26 -2.66
CA LEU A 60 -0.14 -3.93 -3.93
C LEU A 60 1.12 -4.64 -4.44
N TRP A 61 2.28 -3.99 -4.31
CA TRP A 61 3.55 -4.61 -4.67
C TRP A 61 3.76 -5.90 -3.86
N LEU A 62 3.46 -5.85 -2.57
CA LEU A 62 3.57 -7.02 -1.71
C LEU A 62 2.73 -8.19 -2.24
N CYS A 63 1.55 -7.90 -2.76
CA CYS A 63 0.66 -8.92 -3.32
C CYS A 63 1.21 -9.53 -4.62
N GLN A 64 2.21 -8.92 -5.22
CA GLN A 64 2.83 -9.41 -6.45
C GLN A 64 4.02 -10.32 -6.19
N LEU A 65 4.43 -10.46 -4.93
CA LEU A 65 5.52 -11.35 -4.56
C LEU A 65 5.06 -12.81 -4.62
N ASP A 66 6.02 -13.72 -4.51
CA ASP A 66 5.68 -15.13 -4.49
C ASP A 66 4.76 -15.45 -3.30
N ILE A 67 4.01 -16.51 -3.42
CA ILE A 67 2.97 -16.84 -2.44
C ILE A 67 3.55 -17.06 -1.04
N ASP A 68 4.70 -17.69 -0.96
CA ASP A 68 5.33 -17.96 0.34
C ASP A 68 5.69 -16.65 1.04
N THR A 69 6.32 -15.73 0.31
CA THR A 69 6.68 -14.42 0.86
C THR A 69 5.44 -13.65 1.27
N PHE A 70 4.43 -13.63 0.41
CA PHE A 70 3.19 -12.91 0.69
C PHE A 70 2.50 -13.46 1.94
N GLU A 71 2.37 -14.78 2.05
CA GLU A 71 1.71 -15.38 3.19
C GLU A 71 2.48 -15.14 4.49
N THR A 72 3.81 -15.12 4.41
CA THR A 72 4.63 -14.82 5.58
C THR A 72 4.36 -13.40 6.06
N PHE A 73 4.26 -12.44 5.14
CA PHE A 73 3.91 -11.07 5.51
C PHE A 73 2.51 -10.96 6.10
N GLU A 74 1.56 -11.74 5.58
CA GLU A 74 0.23 -11.77 6.17
C GLU A 74 0.28 -12.22 7.63
N VAL A 75 1.08 -13.25 7.92
CA VAL A 75 1.25 -13.74 9.28
C VAL A 75 1.86 -12.64 10.17
N ILE A 76 2.87 -11.94 9.66
CA ILE A 76 3.50 -10.85 10.40
C ILE A 76 2.51 -9.75 10.72
N LEU A 77 1.74 -9.33 9.72
CA LEU A 77 0.74 -8.27 9.91
C LEU A 77 -0.33 -8.69 10.91
N ASP A 78 -0.73 -9.96 10.86
CA ASP A 78 -1.73 -10.48 11.76
C ASP A 78 -1.22 -10.48 13.20
N LYS A 79 0.04 -10.83 13.41
CA LYS A 79 0.65 -10.77 14.74
C LYS A 79 0.70 -9.34 15.27
N ILE A 80 1.02 -8.39 14.41
CA ILE A 80 1.04 -6.98 14.80
C ILE A 80 -0.37 -6.51 15.17
N LYS A 81 -1.36 -6.94 14.40
CA LYS A 81 -2.76 -6.59 14.65
C LYS A 81 -3.24 -7.09 16.02
N GLN A 82 -2.78 -8.28 16.41
CA GLN A 82 -3.20 -8.90 17.66
C GLN A 82 -2.44 -8.37 18.89
N SER A 83 -1.32 -7.70 18.67
CA SER A 83 -0.61 -7.09 19.81
C SER A 83 -1.19 -5.72 20.18
#